data_7618731aa4a04feec135aaf20db62e9e
#
_entry.id   7618731aa4a04feec135aaf20db62e9e
#
_cell.length_a   1.000
_cell.length_b   1.000
_cell.length_c   1.000
_cell.angle_alpha   90.00
_cell.angle_beta   90.00
_cell.angle_gamma   90.00
#
_symmetry.space_group_name_H-M   'P 1'
#
loop_
_entity.id
_entity.type
_entity.pdbx_description
1 polymer ?
#
loop_
_entity_poly.entity_id
_entity_poly.type
_entity_poly.pdbx_seq_one_letter_code
_entity_poly.pdbx_strand_id
1 'polypeptide(L)'
;MGNVRIAFCHRQLLYCLRRIVFLILFFILAGCETLSFYGQLASGQLDILRKREPVERLLKDSSLDIGLRQQLAKIKDIQAFASLELGLNPEGSFTTYVNLNRDYVLWNVYTAEAYAVHPVTGCYPFAGCVPYRGYFSKKRALDYARRMSEERGLETYVGGVSAYSTLGWFKDPILSTFIEWGDQELASLIIHELLHQRIWLKGDAQFNEGLASFVGNTAAILWSQKHGRGQDNQRFLESQKQWRSFRQFVVLARQYLQI
;
A
#
# COMPACT_ATOMS: atom_id res chain seq x y z
N MET A 1 61.35 -10.52 -25.83
CA MET A 1 59.92 -10.83 -26.13
C MET A 1 58.93 -10.68 -24.96
N GLY A 2 59.38 -10.45 -23.73
CA GLY A 2 58.52 -10.30 -22.53
C GLY A 2 57.80 -8.94 -22.39
N ASN A 3 58.44 -7.84 -22.75
CA ASN A 3 57.90 -6.49 -22.48
C ASN A 3 56.70 -6.07 -23.36
N VAL A 4 56.52 -6.66 -24.55
CA VAL A 4 55.38 -6.34 -25.44
C VAL A 4 54.07 -6.97 -24.95
N ARG A 5 54.13 -8.16 -24.36
CA ARG A 5 52.91 -8.85 -23.79
C ARG A 5 52.36 -8.15 -22.55
N ILE A 6 53.23 -7.60 -21.70
CA ILE A 6 52.83 -6.88 -20.49
C ILE A 6 52.15 -5.55 -20.87
N ALA A 7 52.68 -4.81 -21.83
CA ALA A 7 52.10 -3.55 -22.32
C ALA A 7 50.72 -3.75 -22.99
N PHE A 8 50.50 -4.88 -23.68
CA PHE A 8 49.23 -5.21 -24.34
C PHE A 8 48.16 -5.57 -23.30
N CYS A 9 48.52 -6.34 -22.26
CA CYS A 9 47.62 -6.70 -21.17
C CYS A 9 47.18 -5.47 -20.36
N HIS A 10 48.10 -4.54 -20.10
CA HIS A 10 47.81 -3.30 -19.37
C HIS A 10 46.87 -2.37 -20.16
N ARG A 11 47.03 -2.27 -21.47
CA ARG A 11 46.11 -1.49 -22.33
C ARG A 11 44.69 -2.11 -22.38
N GLN A 12 44.58 -3.41 -22.44
CA GLN A 12 43.29 -4.08 -22.41
C GLN A 12 42.57 -3.91 -21.06
N LEU A 13 43.32 -4.00 -19.95
CA LEU A 13 42.77 -3.80 -18.61
C LEU A 13 42.24 -2.36 -18.42
N LEU A 14 43.01 -1.36 -18.88
CA LEU A 14 42.59 0.06 -18.86
C LEU A 14 41.34 0.31 -19.74
N TYR A 15 41.24 -0.38 -20.88
CA TYR A 15 40.07 -0.28 -21.75
C TYR A 15 38.81 -0.91 -21.12
N CYS A 16 38.94 -2.05 -20.47
CA CYS A 16 37.86 -2.68 -19.70
C CYS A 16 37.43 -1.81 -18.51
N LEU A 17 38.39 -1.27 -17.77
CA LEU A 17 38.12 -0.37 -16.63
C LEU A 17 37.37 0.90 -17.08
N ARG A 18 37.81 1.51 -18.18
CA ARG A 18 37.17 2.69 -18.76
C ARG A 18 35.72 2.40 -19.23
N ARG A 19 35.47 1.23 -19.82
CA ARG A 19 34.11 0.81 -20.20
C ARG A 19 33.20 0.57 -18.98
N ILE A 20 33.74 -0.07 -17.95
CA ILE A 20 33.04 -0.28 -16.69
C ILE A 20 32.68 1.05 -16.02
N VAL A 21 33.65 1.98 -15.95
CA VAL A 21 33.40 3.32 -15.40
C VAL A 21 32.37 4.08 -16.24
N PHE A 22 32.42 3.98 -17.57
CA PHE A 22 31.44 4.63 -18.45
C PHE A 22 30.05 4.02 -18.32
N LEU A 23 29.93 2.71 -18.17
CA LEU A 23 28.67 2.03 -17.88
C LEU A 23 28.12 2.43 -16.51
N ILE A 24 28.98 2.49 -15.48
CA ILE A 24 28.58 2.94 -14.15
C ILE A 24 28.10 4.40 -14.18
N LEU A 25 28.82 5.29 -14.86
CA LEU A 25 28.39 6.69 -15.04
C LEU A 25 27.07 6.81 -15.82
N PHE A 26 26.91 6.03 -16.88
CA PHE A 26 25.68 5.99 -17.67
C PHE A 26 24.48 5.52 -16.83
N PHE A 27 24.65 4.46 -16.02
CA PHE A 27 23.64 3.99 -15.08
C PHE A 27 23.34 5.01 -13.96
N ILE A 28 24.34 5.75 -13.47
CA ILE A 28 24.17 6.80 -12.48
C ILE A 28 23.39 7.99 -13.07
N LEU A 29 23.68 8.40 -14.31
CA LEU A 29 23.01 9.54 -14.96
C LEU A 29 21.58 9.22 -15.41
N ALA A 30 21.32 7.99 -15.88
CA ALA A 30 19.98 7.53 -16.27
C ALA A 30 19.09 7.13 -15.09
N GLY A 31 19.66 6.93 -13.90
CA GLY A 31 19.01 6.31 -12.74
C GLY A 31 18.63 7.24 -11.59
N CYS A 32 18.99 8.52 -11.60
CA CYS A 32 18.81 9.40 -10.43
C CYS A 32 17.35 9.47 -9.95
N GLU A 33 16.38 9.57 -10.82
CA GLU A 33 14.97 9.60 -10.43
C GLU A 33 14.47 8.24 -9.93
N THR A 34 14.83 7.18 -10.64
CA THR A 34 14.46 5.80 -10.27
C THR A 34 15.09 5.42 -8.93
N LEU A 35 16.36 5.72 -8.72
CA LEU A 35 17.05 5.45 -7.47
C LEU A 35 16.45 6.27 -6.31
N SER A 36 16.15 7.55 -6.53
CA SER A 36 15.49 8.42 -5.56
C SER A 36 14.10 7.90 -5.20
N PHE A 37 13.37 7.38 -6.19
CA PHE A 37 12.04 6.79 -5.97
C PHE A 37 12.11 5.51 -5.13
N TYR A 38 12.94 4.53 -5.48
CA TYR A 38 13.09 3.31 -4.69
C TYR A 38 13.74 3.58 -3.33
N GLY A 39 14.65 4.55 -3.25
CA GLY A 39 15.24 4.99 -1.99
C GLY A 39 14.20 5.53 -1.00
N GLN A 40 13.22 6.33 -1.46
CA GLN A 40 12.14 6.82 -0.60
C GLN A 40 11.16 5.71 -0.19
N LEU A 41 10.90 4.72 -1.07
CA LEU A 41 10.09 3.55 -0.71
C LEU A 41 10.77 2.72 0.38
N ALA A 42 12.06 2.41 0.21
CA ALA A 42 12.83 1.67 1.19
C ALA A 42 12.92 2.42 2.53
N SER A 43 13.21 3.73 2.49
CA SER A 43 13.28 4.57 3.69
C SER A 43 11.94 4.65 4.43
N GLY A 44 10.84 4.84 3.69
CA GLY A 44 9.50 4.90 4.28
C GLY A 44 9.09 3.56 4.93
N GLN A 45 9.38 2.45 4.26
CA GLN A 45 9.12 1.11 4.80
C GLN A 45 9.98 0.82 6.05
N LEU A 46 11.27 1.19 6.01
CA LEU A 46 12.17 1.03 7.16
C LEU A 46 11.74 1.88 8.36
N ASP A 47 11.21 3.08 8.14
CA ASP A 47 10.67 3.92 9.21
C ASP A 47 9.50 3.23 9.91
N ILE A 48 8.56 2.64 9.14
CA ILE A 48 7.45 1.85 9.70
C ILE A 48 7.98 0.65 10.48
N LEU A 49 8.93 -0.11 9.92
CA LEU A 49 9.49 -1.29 10.59
C LEU A 49 10.17 -0.95 11.92
N ARG A 50 10.87 0.18 11.97
CA ARG A 50 11.58 0.64 13.19
C ARG A 50 10.64 1.15 14.29
N LYS A 51 9.49 1.68 13.92
CA LYS A 51 8.49 2.23 14.84
C LYS A 51 7.50 1.20 15.39
N ARG A 52 7.64 -0.06 15.01
CA ARG A 52 6.73 -1.13 15.45
C ARG A 52 6.85 -1.37 16.95
N GLU A 53 5.70 -1.34 17.62
CA GLU A 53 5.57 -1.74 19.01
C GLU A 53 4.65 -2.95 19.13
N PRO A 54 5.04 -4.02 19.85
CA PRO A 54 4.19 -5.19 20.04
C PRO A 54 2.89 -4.81 20.76
N VAL A 55 1.74 -5.20 20.19
CA VAL A 55 0.41 -4.91 20.75
C VAL A 55 0.28 -5.49 22.15
N GLU A 56 0.84 -6.67 22.41
CA GLU A 56 0.80 -7.29 23.75
C GLU A 56 1.55 -6.50 24.80
N ARG A 57 2.67 -5.84 24.41
CA ARG A 57 3.40 -4.94 25.29
C ARG A 57 2.59 -3.69 25.59
N LEU A 58 2.02 -3.07 24.56
CA LEU A 58 1.17 -1.87 24.69
C LEU A 58 -0.03 -2.13 25.60
N LEU A 59 -0.71 -3.25 25.44
CA LEU A 59 -1.88 -3.60 26.28
C LEU A 59 -1.54 -3.81 27.75
N LYS A 60 -0.28 -4.13 28.08
CA LYS A 60 0.22 -4.26 29.46
C LYS A 60 0.67 -2.92 30.07
N ASP A 61 0.91 -1.90 29.24
CA ASP A 61 1.34 -0.59 29.71
C ASP A 61 0.18 0.16 30.35
N SER A 62 0.23 0.40 31.65
CA SER A 62 -0.82 1.11 32.41
C SER A 62 -0.99 2.58 31.97
N SER A 63 0.03 3.18 31.36
CA SER A 63 0.02 4.55 30.88
C SER A 63 -0.58 4.73 29.47
N LEU A 64 -0.89 3.60 28.77
CA LEU A 64 -1.47 3.66 27.45
C LEU A 64 -2.84 4.34 27.48
N ASP A 65 -3.07 5.23 26.52
CA ASP A 65 -4.38 5.87 26.32
C ASP A 65 -5.51 4.85 26.28
N ILE A 66 -6.60 5.15 26.96
CA ILE A 66 -7.75 4.24 27.12
C ILE A 66 -8.40 3.94 25.77
N GLY A 67 -8.55 4.94 24.91
CA GLY A 67 -9.13 4.78 23.56
C GLY A 67 -8.28 3.86 22.70
N LEU A 68 -6.97 4.11 22.64
CA LEU A 68 -6.04 3.26 21.90
C LEU A 68 -6.03 1.81 22.44
N ARG A 69 -6.06 1.63 23.76
CA ARG A 69 -6.17 0.31 24.40
C ARG A 69 -7.41 -0.44 23.94
N GLN A 70 -8.57 0.23 23.92
CA GLN A 70 -9.83 -0.36 23.47
C GLN A 70 -9.79 -0.76 22.01
N GLN A 71 -9.22 0.09 21.14
CA GLN A 71 -9.08 -0.21 19.71
C GLN A 71 -8.12 -1.39 19.45
N LEU A 72 -6.98 -1.43 20.14
CA LEU A 72 -6.05 -2.56 20.04
C LEU A 72 -6.66 -3.88 20.52
N ALA A 73 -7.43 -3.85 21.62
CA ALA A 73 -8.15 -5.01 22.12
C ALA A 73 -9.23 -5.48 21.11
N LYS A 74 -9.94 -4.54 20.50
CA LYS A 74 -10.93 -4.82 19.44
C LYS A 74 -10.29 -5.52 18.23
N ILE A 75 -9.12 -5.05 17.78
CA ILE A 75 -8.41 -5.69 16.67
C ILE A 75 -8.04 -7.14 17.01
N LYS A 76 -7.58 -7.42 18.24
CA LYS A 76 -7.34 -8.80 18.68
C LYS A 76 -8.60 -9.65 18.63
N ASP A 77 -9.74 -9.09 18.99
CA ASP A 77 -11.03 -9.76 18.94
C ASP A 77 -11.46 -10.06 17.49
N ILE A 78 -11.27 -9.09 16.57
CA ILE A 78 -11.50 -9.31 15.14
C ILE A 78 -10.59 -10.43 14.59
N GLN A 79 -9.32 -10.46 14.98
CA GLN A 79 -8.38 -11.50 14.56
C GLN A 79 -8.79 -12.89 15.10
N ALA A 80 -9.24 -12.95 16.36
CA ALA A 80 -9.74 -14.18 16.94
C ALA A 80 -10.97 -14.70 16.19
N PHE A 81 -11.92 -13.82 15.86
CA PHE A 81 -13.08 -14.15 15.04
C PHE A 81 -12.65 -14.64 13.65
N ALA A 82 -11.76 -13.92 12.96
CA ALA A 82 -11.27 -14.30 11.63
C ALA A 82 -10.61 -15.69 11.65
N SER A 83 -9.82 -15.99 12.69
CA SER A 83 -9.17 -17.29 12.85
C SER A 83 -10.16 -18.42 13.14
N LEU A 84 -11.07 -18.22 14.10
CA LEU A 84 -11.96 -19.27 14.61
C LEU A 84 -13.14 -19.55 13.66
N GLU A 85 -13.72 -18.50 13.08
CA GLU A 85 -14.95 -18.63 12.30
C GLU A 85 -14.69 -18.70 10.78
N LEU A 86 -13.56 -18.12 10.31
CA LEU A 86 -13.27 -18.03 8.88
C LEU A 86 -12.02 -18.82 8.47
N GLY A 87 -11.24 -19.35 9.42
CA GLY A 87 -9.98 -20.03 9.15
C GLY A 87 -8.87 -19.10 8.62
N LEU A 88 -9.00 -17.79 8.85
CA LEU A 88 -8.05 -16.77 8.41
C LEU A 88 -7.07 -16.45 9.54
N ASN A 89 -5.98 -17.21 9.62
CA ASN A 89 -4.95 -16.97 10.63
C ASN A 89 -4.10 -15.74 10.28
N PRO A 90 -3.85 -14.84 11.24
CA PRO A 90 -3.08 -13.61 11.00
C PRO A 90 -1.62 -13.82 10.62
N GLU A 91 -1.04 -15.00 10.90
CA GLU A 91 0.37 -15.35 10.62
C GLU A 91 1.39 -14.29 11.08
N GLY A 92 1.05 -13.53 12.14
CA GLY A 92 1.85 -12.46 12.71
C GLY A 92 1.56 -11.06 12.15
N SER A 93 0.65 -10.88 11.19
CA SER A 93 0.14 -9.58 10.79
C SER A 93 -0.77 -8.99 11.87
N PHE A 94 -0.81 -7.65 11.97
CA PHE A 94 -1.57 -6.89 12.97
C PHE A 94 -1.23 -7.25 14.44
N THR A 95 -0.02 -7.75 14.68
CA THR A 95 0.50 -8.02 16.04
C THR A 95 1.34 -6.88 16.58
N THR A 96 1.66 -5.90 15.75
CA THR A 96 2.38 -4.68 16.11
C THR A 96 1.58 -3.44 15.74
N TYR A 97 1.80 -2.35 16.48
CA TYR A 97 1.21 -1.03 16.23
C TYR A 97 2.30 -0.04 15.84
N VAL A 98 1.95 0.92 14.96
CA VAL A 98 2.81 2.04 14.57
C VAL A 98 2.03 3.34 14.62
N ASN A 99 2.48 4.28 15.45
CA ASN A 99 2.01 5.66 15.40
C ASN A 99 2.80 6.44 14.34
N LEU A 100 2.12 6.89 13.29
CA LEU A 100 2.73 7.61 12.18
C LEU A 100 2.72 9.14 12.38
N ASN A 101 1.92 9.66 13.31
CA ASN A 101 1.71 11.10 13.54
C ASN A 101 1.35 11.85 12.24
N ARG A 102 0.53 11.25 11.39
CA ARG A 102 0.05 11.81 10.14
C ARG A 102 -1.22 11.09 9.69
N ASP A 103 -2.05 11.73 8.85
CA ASP A 103 -3.36 11.22 8.44
C ASP A 103 -3.29 10.05 7.46
N TYR A 104 -2.20 9.94 6.69
CA TYR A 104 -2.03 8.92 5.66
C TYR A 104 -0.67 8.26 5.74
N VAL A 105 -0.64 6.95 5.50
CA VAL A 105 0.60 6.18 5.48
C VAL A 105 1.43 6.49 4.24
N LEU A 106 0.77 6.69 3.09
CA LEU A 106 1.40 7.09 1.83
C LEU A 106 0.43 7.92 0.97
N TRP A 107 0.94 8.48 -0.13
CA TRP A 107 0.18 9.23 -1.12
C TRP A 107 0.37 8.61 -2.49
N ASN A 108 -0.74 8.28 -3.15
CA ASN A 108 -0.75 7.81 -4.53
C ASN A 108 -0.95 8.99 -5.48
N VAL A 109 -0.09 9.05 -6.50
CA VAL A 109 -0.23 10.00 -7.62
C VAL A 109 -0.78 9.23 -8.82
N TYR A 110 -1.96 9.62 -9.24
CA TYR A 110 -2.60 9.15 -10.47
C TYR A 110 -2.34 10.17 -11.56
N THR A 111 -2.06 9.70 -12.77
CA THR A 111 -1.85 10.55 -13.95
C THR A 111 -2.68 10.02 -15.12
N ALA A 112 -3.21 10.92 -15.93
CA ALA A 112 -3.93 10.57 -17.16
C ALA A 112 -3.62 11.60 -18.25
N GLU A 113 -3.76 11.23 -19.50
CA GLU A 113 -3.75 12.21 -20.59
C GLU A 113 -5.00 13.09 -20.51
N ALA A 114 -4.91 14.32 -20.98
CA ALA A 114 -6.06 15.21 -21.06
C ALA A 114 -7.20 14.55 -21.85
N TYR A 115 -8.41 14.63 -21.31
CA TYR A 115 -9.61 13.99 -21.86
C TYR A 115 -9.58 12.46 -21.95
N ALA A 116 -8.59 11.78 -21.31
CA ALA A 116 -8.55 10.34 -21.24
C ALA A 116 -9.17 9.82 -19.93
N VAL A 117 -9.95 8.74 -20.02
CA VAL A 117 -10.55 8.05 -18.86
C VAL A 117 -9.71 6.87 -18.37
N HIS A 118 -8.52 6.70 -18.96
CA HIS A 118 -7.57 5.66 -18.58
C HIS A 118 -6.36 6.29 -17.90
N PRO A 119 -5.97 5.83 -16.70
CA PRO A 119 -4.76 6.32 -16.07
C PRO A 119 -3.52 5.79 -16.78
N VAL A 120 -2.44 6.57 -16.74
CA VAL A 120 -1.11 6.11 -17.14
C VAL A 120 -0.64 5.09 -16.11
N THR A 121 -0.36 3.87 -16.55
CA THR A 121 0.12 2.79 -15.67
C THR A 121 1.63 2.82 -15.53
N GLY A 122 2.13 2.67 -14.30
CA GLY A 122 3.54 2.43 -13.99
C GLY A 122 3.79 0.95 -13.70
N CYS A 123 4.82 0.35 -14.30
CA CYS A 123 5.17 -1.04 -14.05
C CYS A 123 6.40 -1.12 -13.13
N TYR A 124 6.31 -1.91 -12.07
CA TYR A 124 7.32 -2.06 -11.02
C TYR A 124 7.71 -3.53 -10.88
N PRO A 125 8.99 -3.85 -10.57
CA PRO A 125 9.47 -5.24 -10.54
C PRO A 125 8.69 -6.18 -9.61
N PHE A 126 8.20 -5.66 -8.48
CA PHE A 126 7.51 -6.47 -7.45
C PHE A 126 5.99 -6.23 -7.41
N ALA A 127 5.55 -5.00 -7.66
CA ALA A 127 4.12 -4.64 -7.61
C ALA A 127 3.37 -4.90 -8.93
N GLY A 128 4.10 -5.23 -10.02
CA GLY A 128 3.50 -5.31 -11.35
C GLY A 128 3.11 -3.94 -11.90
N CYS A 129 2.14 -3.90 -12.81
CA CYS A 129 1.67 -2.65 -13.40
C CYS A 129 0.46 -2.13 -12.63
N VAL A 130 0.56 -0.90 -12.11
CA VAL A 130 -0.47 -0.23 -11.32
C VAL A 130 -0.77 1.16 -11.88
N PRO A 131 -2.00 1.67 -11.71
CA PRO A 131 -2.43 2.96 -12.26
C PRO A 131 -2.01 4.16 -11.40
N TYR A 132 -1.03 4.01 -10.54
CA TYR A 132 -0.55 5.06 -9.63
C TYR A 132 0.92 4.89 -9.28
N ARG A 133 1.49 5.96 -8.72
CA ARG A 133 2.84 5.97 -8.14
C ARG A 133 2.78 6.38 -6.68
N GLY A 134 3.22 5.50 -5.77
CA GLY A 134 3.12 5.68 -4.33
C GLY A 134 4.31 6.42 -3.72
N TYR A 135 4.05 7.31 -2.77
CA TYR A 135 5.07 8.08 -2.04
C TYR A 135 4.79 8.09 -0.53
N PHE A 136 5.80 7.84 0.28
CA PHE A 136 5.70 8.02 1.74
C PHE A 136 5.78 9.49 2.17
N SER A 137 6.12 10.40 1.25
CA SER A 137 6.19 11.85 1.47
C SER A 137 5.17 12.58 0.61
N LYS A 138 4.24 13.33 1.25
CA LYS A 138 3.27 14.19 0.57
C LYS A 138 3.95 15.19 -0.36
N LYS A 139 5.04 15.82 0.12
CA LYS A 139 5.79 16.79 -0.67
C LYS A 139 6.32 16.15 -1.96
N ARG A 140 6.95 14.98 -1.88
CA ARG A 140 7.46 14.27 -3.07
C ARG A 140 6.35 13.84 -4.04
N ALA A 141 5.18 13.45 -3.52
CA ALA A 141 4.01 13.15 -4.33
C ALA A 141 3.54 14.37 -5.12
N LEU A 142 3.41 15.52 -4.45
CA LEU A 142 3.02 16.79 -5.08
C LEU A 142 4.07 17.29 -6.07
N ASP A 143 5.36 17.19 -5.75
CA ASP A 143 6.45 17.57 -6.65
C ASP A 143 6.46 16.69 -7.93
N TYR A 144 6.18 15.40 -7.79
CA TYR A 144 6.04 14.51 -8.95
C TYR A 144 4.79 14.85 -9.78
N ALA A 145 3.64 15.06 -9.14
CA ALA A 145 2.40 15.44 -9.82
C ALA A 145 2.60 16.73 -10.63
N ARG A 146 3.18 17.76 -10.02
CA ARG A 146 3.49 19.02 -10.70
C ARG A 146 4.39 18.81 -11.92
N ARG A 147 5.48 18.05 -11.81
CA ARG A 147 6.35 17.74 -12.95
C ARG A 147 5.63 17.02 -14.08
N MET A 148 4.76 16.06 -13.75
CA MET A 148 3.97 15.36 -14.78
C MET A 148 3.01 16.30 -15.50
N SER A 149 2.44 17.26 -14.80
CA SER A 149 1.57 18.27 -15.40
C SER A 149 2.37 19.27 -16.25
N GLU A 150 3.46 19.84 -15.72
CA GLU A 150 4.24 20.89 -16.38
C GLU A 150 5.07 20.36 -17.57
N GLU A 151 5.72 19.19 -17.42
CA GLU A 151 6.64 18.66 -18.43
C GLU A 151 5.97 17.77 -19.47
N ARG A 152 4.84 17.11 -19.10
CA ARG A 152 4.15 16.14 -19.95
C ARG A 152 2.71 16.49 -20.29
N GLY A 153 2.18 17.59 -19.74
CA GLY A 153 0.80 18.00 -19.95
C GLY A 153 -0.24 17.00 -19.41
N LEU A 154 0.13 16.17 -18.42
CA LEU A 154 -0.77 15.17 -17.86
C LEU A 154 -1.68 15.78 -16.79
N GLU A 155 -2.93 15.37 -16.77
CA GLU A 155 -3.82 15.56 -15.63
C GLU A 155 -3.33 14.73 -14.44
N THR A 156 -3.35 15.31 -13.23
CA THR A 156 -2.81 14.63 -12.04
C THR A 156 -3.76 14.71 -10.86
N TYR A 157 -3.83 13.63 -10.07
CA TYR A 157 -4.53 13.59 -8.80
C TYR A 157 -3.65 12.96 -7.73
N VAL A 158 -3.59 13.56 -6.55
CA VAL A 158 -2.83 13.05 -5.40
C VAL A 158 -3.81 12.67 -4.30
N GLY A 159 -3.94 11.36 -4.04
CA GLY A 159 -4.79 10.79 -3.00
C GLY A 159 -4.01 10.25 -1.82
N GLY A 160 -4.47 10.54 -0.59
CA GLY A 160 -3.94 9.93 0.62
C GLY A 160 -4.44 8.50 0.79
N VAL A 161 -3.58 7.61 1.31
CA VAL A 161 -3.87 6.20 1.57
C VAL A 161 -3.67 5.93 3.06
N SER A 162 -4.72 5.48 3.73
CA SER A 162 -4.68 5.24 5.19
C SER A 162 -4.19 3.86 5.56
N ALA A 163 -4.38 2.86 4.68
CA ALA A 163 -3.92 1.49 4.87
C ALA A 163 -3.26 0.98 3.59
N TYR A 164 -2.28 0.11 3.72
CA TYR A 164 -1.68 -0.61 2.59
C TYR A 164 -1.19 -1.97 3.08
N SER A 165 -1.22 -2.95 2.20
CA SER A 165 -0.65 -4.27 2.46
C SER A 165 0.65 -4.46 1.70
N THR A 166 1.55 -5.21 2.31
CA THR A 166 2.78 -5.66 1.66
C THR A 166 2.61 -7.03 0.98
N LEU A 167 1.37 -7.49 0.81
CA LEU A 167 1.01 -8.79 0.22
C LEU A 167 1.77 -9.97 0.87
N GLY A 168 1.96 -9.91 2.19
CA GLY A 168 2.65 -10.95 2.96
C GLY A 168 4.18 -10.90 2.94
N TRP A 169 4.81 -9.96 2.19
CA TRP A 169 6.27 -9.78 2.22
C TRP A 169 6.78 -9.35 3.60
N PHE A 170 5.98 -8.56 4.30
CA PHE A 170 6.21 -8.21 5.70
C PHE A 170 4.95 -8.50 6.50
N LYS A 171 5.09 -8.68 7.80
CA LYS A 171 3.94 -8.74 8.71
C LYS A 171 3.37 -7.34 8.84
N ASP A 172 2.20 -7.08 8.29
CA ASP A 172 1.61 -5.74 8.25
C ASP A 172 1.22 -5.27 9.66
N PRO A 173 1.63 -4.05 10.09
CA PRO A 173 1.29 -3.52 11.39
C PRO A 173 -0.11 -2.88 11.41
N ILE A 174 -0.66 -2.70 12.58
CA ILE A 174 -1.76 -1.78 12.83
C ILE A 174 -1.18 -0.36 12.74
N LEU A 175 -1.82 0.53 11.96
CA LEU A 175 -1.35 1.90 11.80
C LEU A 175 -2.31 2.89 12.46
N SER A 176 -1.78 3.99 13.02
CA SER A 176 -2.58 5.07 13.56
C SER A 176 -3.50 5.73 12.53
N THR A 177 -3.22 5.55 11.24
CA THR A 177 -3.99 6.14 10.14
C THR A 177 -5.34 5.46 9.87
N PHE A 178 -5.59 4.28 10.43
CA PHE A 178 -6.87 3.58 10.29
C PHE A 178 -7.46 3.02 11.59
N ILE A 179 -6.70 3.03 12.70
CA ILE A 179 -7.16 2.42 13.96
C ILE A 179 -8.42 3.08 14.53
N GLU A 180 -8.65 4.37 14.23
CA GLU A 180 -9.81 5.14 14.66
C GLU A 180 -11.05 4.96 13.77
N TRP A 181 -11.00 4.09 12.76
CA TRP A 181 -12.15 3.82 11.91
C TRP A 181 -13.28 3.16 12.70
N GLY A 182 -14.50 3.22 12.15
CA GLY A 182 -15.65 2.52 12.72
C GLY A 182 -15.40 1.02 12.88
N ASP A 183 -16.14 0.39 13.79
CA ASP A 183 -15.92 -0.99 14.17
C ASP A 183 -16.04 -1.96 12.98
N GLN A 184 -17.03 -1.74 12.11
CA GLN A 184 -17.27 -2.58 10.94
C GLN A 184 -16.24 -2.30 9.82
N GLU A 185 -15.86 -1.03 9.62
CA GLU A 185 -14.82 -0.65 8.67
C GLU A 185 -13.48 -1.26 9.06
N LEU A 186 -13.15 -1.23 10.36
CA LEU A 186 -11.94 -1.83 10.89
C LEU A 186 -11.93 -3.35 10.74
N ALA A 187 -13.04 -4.01 11.08
CA ALA A 187 -13.19 -5.45 10.91
C ALA A 187 -13.12 -5.84 9.43
N SER A 188 -13.80 -5.08 8.57
CA SER A 188 -13.77 -5.30 7.12
C SER A 188 -12.36 -5.19 6.57
N LEU A 189 -11.59 -4.15 6.94
CA LEU A 189 -10.20 -3.97 6.51
C LEU A 189 -9.32 -5.14 6.94
N ILE A 190 -9.34 -5.50 8.22
CA ILE A 190 -8.47 -6.56 8.75
C ILE A 190 -8.78 -7.90 8.09
N ILE A 191 -10.05 -8.27 7.96
CA ILE A 191 -10.46 -9.53 7.33
C ILE A 191 -10.12 -9.53 5.83
N HIS A 192 -10.28 -8.40 5.12
CA HIS A 192 -9.88 -8.22 3.73
C HIS A 192 -8.38 -8.53 3.54
N GLU A 193 -7.52 -7.93 4.36
CA GLU A 193 -6.08 -8.14 4.26
C GLU A 193 -5.64 -9.55 4.66
N LEU A 194 -6.32 -10.16 5.65
CA LEU A 194 -6.05 -11.55 6.02
C LEU A 194 -6.47 -12.52 4.92
N LEU A 195 -7.53 -12.21 4.17
CA LEU A 195 -7.95 -13.03 3.03
C LEU A 195 -6.90 -13.03 1.91
N HIS A 196 -6.28 -11.88 1.62
CA HIS A 196 -5.19 -11.79 0.64
C HIS A 196 -3.99 -12.66 0.99
N GLN A 197 -3.73 -12.91 2.27
CA GLN A 197 -2.66 -13.83 2.69
C GLN A 197 -3.02 -15.29 2.46
N ARG A 198 -4.32 -15.62 2.36
CA ARG A 198 -4.81 -16.99 2.19
C ARG A 198 -5.19 -17.32 0.75
N ILE A 199 -5.77 -16.36 0.04
CA ILE A 199 -6.27 -16.53 -1.32
C ILE A 199 -5.74 -15.39 -2.18
N TRP A 200 -4.92 -15.71 -3.16
CA TRP A 200 -4.38 -14.78 -4.13
C TRP A 200 -4.28 -15.43 -5.49
N LEU A 201 -5.07 -14.95 -6.46
CA LEU A 201 -5.00 -15.37 -7.85
C LEU A 201 -4.06 -14.44 -8.61
N LYS A 202 -2.90 -14.96 -9.04
CA LYS A 202 -1.89 -14.16 -9.73
C LYS A 202 -2.44 -13.61 -11.05
N GLY A 203 -2.33 -12.30 -11.24
CA GLY A 203 -2.71 -11.61 -12.48
C GLY A 203 -4.16 -11.15 -12.54
N ASP A 204 -4.99 -11.47 -11.55
CA ASP A 204 -6.38 -11.01 -11.50
C ASP A 204 -6.64 -10.17 -10.23
N ALA A 205 -6.15 -8.92 -10.27
CA ALA A 205 -6.34 -7.99 -9.18
C ALA A 205 -7.84 -7.68 -8.93
N GLN A 206 -8.65 -7.64 -10.00
CA GLN A 206 -10.07 -7.35 -9.87
C GLN A 206 -10.81 -8.44 -9.09
N PHE A 207 -10.52 -9.71 -9.36
CA PHE A 207 -11.07 -10.83 -8.61
C PHE A 207 -10.60 -10.79 -7.15
N ASN A 208 -9.30 -10.62 -6.92
CA ASN A 208 -8.73 -10.61 -5.57
C ASN A 208 -9.36 -9.54 -4.69
N GLU A 209 -9.41 -8.29 -5.18
CA GLU A 209 -10.02 -7.16 -4.47
C GLU A 209 -11.53 -7.33 -4.29
N GLY A 210 -12.21 -7.84 -5.30
CA GLY A 210 -13.65 -8.12 -5.25
C GLY A 210 -13.99 -9.16 -4.20
N LEU A 211 -13.27 -10.28 -4.17
CA LEU A 211 -13.45 -11.34 -3.19
C LEU A 211 -13.11 -10.86 -1.78
N ALA A 212 -11.98 -10.18 -1.60
CA ALA A 212 -11.54 -9.70 -0.30
C ALA A 212 -12.51 -8.64 0.27
N SER A 213 -13.01 -7.74 -0.57
CA SER A 213 -14.03 -6.76 -0.18
C SER A 213 -15.36 -7.42 0.19
N PHE A 214 -15.80 -8.43 -0.57
CA PHE A 214 -17.03 -9.15 -0.27
C PHE A 214 -16.95 -9.89 1.06
N VAL A 215 -15.89 -10.66 1.27
CA VAL A 215 -15.67 -11.44 2.49
C VAL A 215 -15.47 -10.50 3.69
N GLY A 216 -14.64 -9.47 3.56
CA GLY A 216 -14.39 -8.49 4.62
C GLY A 216 -15.67 -7.80 5.08
N ASN A 217 -16.46 -7.26 4.14
CA ASN A 217 -17.73 -6.59 4.47
C ASN A 217 -18.75 -7.52 5.11
N THR A 218 -18.90 -8.74 4.58
CA THR A 218 -19.86 -9.72 5.11
C THR A 218 -19.45 -10.17 6.51
N ALA A 219 -18.18 -10.49 6.68
CA ALA A 219 -17.64 -10.95 7.95
C ALA A 219 -17.64 -9.85 9.03
N ALA A 220 -17.47 -8.60 8.66
CA ALA A 220 -17.58 -7.46 9.58
C ALA A 220 -18.98 -7.36 10.19
N ILE A 221 -20.04 -7.60 9.39
CA ILE A 221 -21.42 -7.62 9.88
C ILE A 221 -21.63 -8.80 10.85
N LEU A 222 -21.17 -10.00 10.49
CA LEU A 222 -21.28 -11.20 11.33
C LEU A 222 -20.53 -11.02 12.66
N TRP A 223 -19.32 -10.49 12.62
CA TRP A 223 -18.54 -10.17 13.81
C TRP A 223 -19.27 -9.18 14.72
N SER A 224 -19.80 -8.10 14.15
CA SER A 224 -20.54 -7.07 14.88
C SER A 224 -21.79 -7.64 15.54
N GLN A 225 -22.56 -8.48 14.85
CA GLN A 225 -23.74 -9.16 15.41
C GLN A 225 -23.38 -10.06 16.59
N LYS A 226 -22.30 -10.87 16.45
CA LYS A 226 -21.84 -11.78 17.50
C LYS A 226 -21.40 -11.04 18.77
N HIS A 227 -20.90 -9.80 18.65
CA HIS A 227 -20.45 -8.98 19.76
C HIS A 227 -21.48 -7.98 20.29
N GLY A 228 -22.76 -8.13 19.92
CA GLY A 228 -23.85 -7.25 20.39
C GLY A 228 -23.81 -5.83 19.82
N ARG A 229 -23.03 -5.57 18.78
CA ARG A 229 -22.84 -4.26 18.13
C ARG A 229 -23.70 -4.10 16.87
N GLY A 230 -24.73 -4.89 16.73
CA GLY A 230 -25.57 -4.94 15.51
C GLY A 230 -26.30 -3.64 15.19
N GLN A 231 -26.46 -2.72 16.15
CA GLN A 231 -27.11 -1.43 15.92
C GLN A 231 -26.32 -0.55 14.93
N ASP A 232 -24.99 -0.68 14.87
CA ASP A 232 -24.14 0.09 13.98
C ASP A 232 -24.09 -0.49 12.56
N ASN A 233 -24.56 -1.73 12.36
CA ASN A 233 -24.57 -2.39 11.05
C ASN A 233 -25.41 -1.63 10.03
N GLN A 234 -26.48 -0.95 10.45
CA GLN A 234 -27.32 -0.21 9.53
C GLN A 234 -26.57 0.94 8.87
N ARG A 235 -25.76 1.68 9.62
CA ARG A 235 -24.90 2.77 9.08
C ARG A 235 -23.87 2.21 8.12
N PHE A 236 -23.23 1.11 8.48
CA PHE A 236 -22.25 0.44 7.63
C PHE A 236 -22.87 -0.03 6.31
N LEU A 237 -24.04 -0.69 6.38
CA LEU A 237 -24.78 -1.13 5.19
C LEU A 237 -25.21 0.03 4.30
N GLU A 238 -25.66 1.14 4.88
CA GLU A 238 -26.03 2.35 4.14
C GLU A 238 -24.81 2.96 3.45
N SER A 239 -23.67 3.07 4.14
CA SER A 239 -22.39 3.49 3.56
C SER A 239 -21.98 2.60 2.38
N GLN A 240 -22.07 1.27 2.54
CA GLN A 240 -21.76 0.31 1.45
C GLN A 240 -22.70 0.49 0.25
N LYS A 241 -23.99 0.77 0.49
CA LYS A 241 -24.96 1.05 -0.55
C LYS A 241 -24.64 2.34 -1.30
N GLN A 242 -24.32 3.41 -0.58
CA GLN A 242 -23.92 4.69 -1.17
C GLN A 242 -22.66 4.55 -2.04
N TRP A 243 -21.64 3.84 -1.55
CA TRP A 243 -20.43 3.53 -2.31
C TRP A 243 -20.71 2.69 -3.56
N ARG A 244 -21.64 1.75 -3.50
CA ARG A 244 -22.07 0.96 -4.66
C ARG A 244 -22.74 1.84 -5.72
N SER A 245 -23.67 2.69 -5.28
CA SER A 245 -24.36 3.63 -6.17
C SER A 245 -23.38 4.64 -6.82
N PHE A 246 -22.43 5.15 -6.04
CA PHE A 246 -21.38 6.03 -6.57
C PHE A 246 -20.51 5.34 -7.61
N ARG A 247 -20.07 4.11 -7.34
CA ARG A 247 -19.30 3.32 -8.33
C ARG A 247 -20.07 3.06 -9.61
N GLN A 248 -21.34 2.75 -9.52
CA GLN A 248 -22.21 2.58 -10.70
C GLN A 248 -22.32 3.87 -11.51
N PHE A 249 -22.51 5.01 -10.83
CA PHE A 249 -22.50 6.32 -11.47
C PHE A 249 -21.18 6.59 -12.21
N VAL A 250 -20.04 6.35 -11.57
CA VAL A 250 -18.71 6.54 -12.19
C VAL A 250 -18.53 5.63 -13.41
N VAL A 251 -18.97 4.36 -13.34
CA VAL A 251 -18.89 3.44 -14.49
C VAL A 251 -19.72 3.94 -15.66
N LEU A 252 -20.95 4.39 -15.40
CA LEU A 252 -21.83 4.95 -16.44
C LEU A 252 -21.22 6.23 -17.04
N ALA A 253 -20.76 7.17 -16.20
CA ALA A 253 -20.12 8.39 -16.67
C ALA A 253 -18.90 8.08 -17.56
N ARG A 254 -18.07 7.11 -17.15
CA ARG A 254 -16.93 6.65 -17.95
C ARG A 254 -17.36 6.10 -19.32
N GLN A 255 -18.43 5.29 -19.38
CA GLN A 255 -18.94 4.75 -20.62
C GLN A 255 -19.38 5.88 -21.59
N TYR A 256 -20.04 6.92 -21.05
CA TYR A 256 -20.42 8.10 -21.83
C TYR A 256 -19.22 8.91 -22.36
N LEU A 257 -18.13 8.96 -21.61
CA LEU A 257 -16.91 9.69 -21.99
C LEU A 257 -16.01 8.90 -22.97
N GLN A 258 -16.26 7.62 -23.18
CA GLN A 258 -15.50 6.76 -24.09
C GLN A 258 -16.08 6.74 -25.52
N ILE A 259 -17.21 7.40 -25.77
CA ILE A 259 -17.83 7.56 -27.10
C ILE A 259 -17.16 8.72 -27.85
#